data_a5ad97fc682c41a6374c7d2a4f9bb792
#
_entry.id   a5ad97fc682c41a6374c7d2a4f9bb792
#
_cell.length_a   1.000
_cell.length_b   1.000
_cell.length_c   1.000
_cell.angle_alpha   90.00
_cell.angle_beta   90.00
_cell.angle_gamma   90.00
#
_symmetry.space_group_name_H-M   'P 1'
#
loop_
_entity.id
_entity.type
_entity.pdbx_description
1 polymer ?
#
loop_
_entity_poly.entity_id
_entity_poly.type
_entity_poly.pdbx_seq_one_letter_code
_entity_poly.pdbx_strand_id
1 'polypeptide(L)'
;TYQMTIKDPYQPLLMSKPKKKDLRRGQGNIYLIPELCVATGLSEDMRHDYNLMKDFASWTRMPPDKRVTALGKFNTKLFENQQVKAELQQWGLQFSQVLCQVRGRVLPSEVITQGSHTFTYNTSEAEWAKTVKDVAVNAGQKLTNWLLVYPVKLKKEADDLLLGLTKVSRSLRLLITQPKIECVHEDLTQEYVRVLARHGGVQAVVCILPNNRLDRYAALKKYTSVIMGVPSQ
;
A
#
# COMPACT_ATOMS: atom_id res chain seq x y z
N THR A 1 10.18 10.88 -36.24
CA THR A 1 11.23 10.03 -36.84
C THR A 1 12.38 9.98 -35.85
N TYR A 2 12.65 8.79 -35.30
CA TYR A 2 13.49 8.63 -34.11
C TYR A 2 14.99 8.50 -34.43
N GLN A 3 15.44 8.68 -35.68
CA GLN A 3 16.84 8.55 -36.11
C GLN A 3 17.60 7.35 -35.54
N MET A 4 16.90 6.22 -35.40
CA MET A 4 17.44 4.99 -34.81
C MET A 4 17.71 3.99 -35.92
N THR A 5 18.88 3.34 -35.90
CA THR A 5 19.28 2.32 -36.86
C THR A 5 19.02 0.94 -36.24
N ILE A 6 18.30 0.09 -36.95
CA ILE A 6 18.07 -1.30 -36.57
C ILE A 6 19.29 -2.12 -37.00
N LYS A 7 19.88 -2.88 -36.08
CA LYS A 7 21.07 -3.70 -36.35
C LYS A 7 20.71 -5.04 -37.01
N ASP A 8 19.61 -5.66 -36.52
CA ASP A 8 19.11 -6.91 -37.08
C ASP A 8 17.72 -6.70 -37.72
N PRO A 9 17.63 -6.62 -39.07
CA PRO A 9 16.36 -6.46 -39.76
C PRO A 9 15.47 -7.71 -39.73
N TYR A 10 16.03 -8.88 -39.38
CA TYR A 10 15.32 -10.17 -39.35
C TYR A 10 14.90 -10.60 -37.96
N GLN A 11 15.06 -9.77 -36.97
CA GLN A 11 14.64 -10.08 -35.60
C GLN A 11 13.13 -10.34 -35.49
N PRO A 12 12.69 -11.28 -34.63
CA PRO A 12 11.27 -11.50 -34.38
C PRO A 12 10.62 -10.30 -33.74
N LEU A 13 9.40 -9.94 -34.17
CA LEU A 13 8.65 -8.82 -33.61
C LEU A 13 7.94 -9.22 -32.33
N LEU A 14 7.88 -8.34 -31.37
CA LEU A 14 7.02 -8.45 -30.19
C LEU A 14 5.60 -8.05 -30.57
N MET A 15 4.63 -8.94 -30.37
CA MET A 15 3.22 -8.64 -30.59
C MET A 15 2.53 -8.29 -29.28
N SER A 16 2.04 -7.07 -29.17
CA SER A 16 1.18 -6.64 -28.08
C SER A 16 -0.28 -6.79 -28.45
N LYS A 17 -1.04 -7.59 -27.69
CA LYS A 17 -2.48 -7.70 -27.85
C LYS A 17 -3.18 -6.44 -27.32
N PRO A 18 -4.13 -5.88 -28.06
CA PRO A 18 -4.86 -4.70 -27.61
C PRO A 18 -5.70 -5.01 -26.38
N LYS A 19 -5.81 -4.06 -25.47
CA LYS A 19 -6.72 -4.15 -24.33
C LYS A 19 -8.18 -4.10 -24.80
N LYS A 20 -9.10 -4.61 -24.02
CA LYS A 20 -10.56 -4.60 -24.35
C LYS A 20 -11.08 -3.23 -24.78
N LYS A 21 -10.54 -2.14 -24.22
CA LYS A 21 -10.87 -0.75 -24.55
C LYS A 21 -10.41 -0.38 -25.97
N ASP A 22 -9.25 -0.86 -26.36
CA ASP A 22 -8.62 -0.55 -27.63
C ASP A 22 -9.25 -1.37 -28.77
N LEU A 23 -9.65 -2.61 -28.49
CA LEU A 23 -10.46 -3.45 -29.39
C LEU A 23 -11.80 -2.77 -29.74
N ARG A 24 -12.47 -2.11 -28.79
CA ARG A 24 -13.70 -1.37 -29.04
C ARG A 24 -13.51 -0.15 -29.94
N ARG A 25 -12.27 0.34 -30.06
CA ARG A 25 -11.87 1.44 -30.95
C ARG A 25 -11.33 0.97 -32.29
N GLY A 26 -11.42 -0.33 -32.59
CA GLY A 26 -10.95 -0.91 -33.83
C GLY A 26 -9.42 -1.01 -33.94
N GLN A 27 -8.69 -0.88 -32.83
CA GLN A 27 -7.23 -1.04 -32.83
C GLN A 27 -6.86 -2.52 -32.87
N GLY A 28 -6.05 -2.90 -33.87
CA GLY A 28 -5.48 -4.24 -34.00
C GLY A 28 -4.25 -4.49 -33.14
N ASN A 29 -3.58 -5.61 -33.39
CA ASN A 29 -2.31 -5.94 -32.73
C ASN A 29 -1.24 -4.88 -33.06
N ILE A 30 -0.44 -4.53 -32.06
CA ILE A 30 0.71 -3.62 -32.23
C ILE A 30 1.96 -4.50 -32.28
N TYR A 31 2.76 -4.31 -33.32
CA TYR A 31 4.03 -5.00 -33.49
C TYR A 31 5.16 -4.05 -33.11
N LEU A 32 6.05 -4.51 -32.24
CA LEU A 32 7.17 -3.73 -31.71
C LEU A 32 8.49 -4.41 -32.10
N ILE A 33 9.47 -3.63 -32.42
CA ILE A 33 10.82 -4.08 -32.72
C ILE A 33 11.58 -4.21 -31.39
N PRO A 34 12.05 -5.41 -31.00
CA PRO A 34 12.71 -5.63 -29.70
C PRO A 34 13.89 -4.71 -29.43
N GLU A 35 14.74 -4.46 -30.43
CA GLU A 35 15.88 -3.53 -30.29
C GLU A 35 15.49 -2.10 -29.89
N LEU A 36 14.27 -1.68 -30.18
CA LEU A 36 13.76 -0.35 -29.85
C LEU A 36 12.93 -0.36 -28.56
N CYS A 37 12.79 -1.53 -27.93
CA CYS A 37 12.00 -1.67 -26.71
C CYS A 37 12.89 -1.73 -25.48
N VAL A 38 12.48 -1.06 -24.44
CA VAL A 38 13.09 -1.15 -23.10
C VAL A 38 12.06 -1.72 -22.15
N ALA A 39 12.44 -2.75 -21.39
CA ALA A 39 11.59 -3.29 -20.36
C ALA A 39 11.39 -2.23 -19.25
N THR A 40 10.14 -1.97 -18.90
CA THR A 40 9.77 -1.00 -17.86
C THR A 40 8.97 -1.66 -16.75
N GLY A 41 9.38 -1.38 -15.51
CA GLY A 41 8.69 -1.85 -14.32
C GLY A 41 8.85 -3.36 -14.06
N LEU A 42 8.08 -3.85 -13.10
CA LEU A 42 8.04 -5.24 -12.70
C LEU A 42 6.79 -5.90 -13.28
N SER A 43 6.93 -7.10 -13.84
CA SER A 43 5.78 -7.93 -14.21
C SER A 43 5.02 -8.39 -12.96
N GLU A 44 3.78 -8.86 -13.14
CA GLU A 44 3.00 -9.43 -12.03
C GLU A 44 3.70 -10.66 -11.43
N ASP A 45 4.28 -11.53 -12.25
CA ASP A 45 5.02 -12.70 -11.80
C ASP A 45 6.25 -12.30 -10.95
N MET A 46 6.98 -11.27 -11.39
CA MET A 46 8.09 -10.70 -10.62
C MET A 46 7.65 -10.13 -9.28
N ARG A 47 6.46 -9.52 -9.21
CA ARG A 47 5.90 -8.98 -7.96
C ARG A 47 5.48 -10.05 -6.98
N HIS A 48 5.10 -11.23 -7.48
CA HIS A 48 4.75 -12.38 -6.67
C HIS A 48 5.98 -13.22 -6.25
N ASP A 49 7.13 -13.02 -6.87
CA ASP A 49 8.38 -13.66 -6.46
C ASP A 49 8.92 -12.99 -5.19
N TYR A 50 8.80 -13.72 -4.06
CA TYR A 50 9.25 -13.25 -2.76
C TYR A 50 10.75 -12.95 -2.71
N ASN A 51 11.59 -13.79 -3.32
CA ASN A 51 13.04 -13.63 -3.29
C ASN A 51 13.47 -12.40 -4.09
N LEU A 52 12.91 -12.25 -5.29
CA LEU A 52 13.14 -11.07 -6.12
C LEU A 52 12.71 -9.78 -5.42
N MET A 53 11.52 -9.78 -4.81
CA MET A 53 11.01 -8.61 -4.08
C MET A 53 11.81 -8.30 -2.81
N LYS A 54 12.34 -9.31 -2.14
CA LYS A 54 13.24 -9.14 -1.00
C LYS A 54 14.57 -8.49 -1.41
N ASP A 55 15.14 -8.94 -2.53
CA ASP A 55 16.37 -8.34 -3.08
C ASP A 55 16.12 -6.90 -3.51
N PHE A 56 15.03 -6.63 -4.20
CA PHE A 56 14.61 -5.25 -4.52
C PHE A 56 14.45 -4.39 -3.28
N ALA A 57 13.85 -4.92 -2.21
CA ALA A 57 13.68 -4.19 -0.96
C ALA A 57 15.03 -3.80 -0.33
N SER A 58 16.06 -4.64 -0.46
CA SER A 58 17.40 -4.33 0.05
C SER A 58 18.04 -3.11 -0.61
N TRP A 59 17.70 -2.86 -1.88
CA TRP A 59 18.19 -1.71 -2.66
C TRP A 59 17.29 -0.49 -2.55
N THR A 60 15.98 -0.67 -2.47
CA THR A 60 15.01 0.43 -2.44
C THR A 60 14.72 0.95 -1.04
N ARG A 61 14.81 0.08 -0.01
CA ARG A 61 14.62 0.43 1.40
C ARG A 61 15.95 0.55 2.12
N MET A 62 16.78 1.45 1.61
CA MET A 62 18.11 1.67 2.14
C MET A 62 18.04 2.36 3.52
N PRO A 63 18.66 1.80 4.58
CA PRO A 63 18.74 2.44 5.88
C PRO A 63 19.59 3.72 5.83
N PRO A 64 19.44 4.64 6.81
CA PRO A 64 20.07 5.95 6.78
C PRO A 64 21.58 5.93 6.59
N ASP A 65 22.29 5.04 7.24
CA ASP A 65 23.74 4.86 7.14
C ASP A 65 24.21 4.48 5.73
N LYS A 66 23.52 3.53 5.10
CA LYS A 66 23.79 3.14 3.71
C LYS A 66 23.44 4.26 2.73
N ARG A 67 22.38 5.03 3.02
CA ARG A 67 21.99 6.18 2.21
C ARG A 67 23.06 7.28 2.26
N VAL A 68 23.58 7.58 3.45
CA VAL A 68 24.71 8.52 3.62
C VAL A 68 25.90 8.08 2.80
N THR A 69 26.28 6.81 2.88
CA THR A 69 27.41 6.24 2.11
C THR A 69 27.16 6.35 0.60
N ALA A 70 25.94 6.04 0.13
CA ALA A 70 25.59 6.14 -1.29
C ALA A 70 25.63 7.58 -1.80
N LEU A 71 25.11 8.53 -1.03
CA LEU A 71 25.17 9.97 -1.34
C LEU A 71 26.62 10.47 -1.36
N GLY A 72 27.45 10.04 -0.41
CA GLY A 72 28.87 10.37 -0.40
C GLY A 72 29.58 9.92 -1.68
N LYS A 73 29.38 8.65 -2.08
CA LYS A 73 29.93 8.11 -3.33
C LYS A 73 29.42 8.87 -4.57
N PHE A 74 28.14 9.26 -4.59
CA PHE A 74 27.58 10.04 -5.67
C PHE A 74 28.21 11.45 -5.74
N ASN A 75 28.32 12.13 -4.62
CA ASN A 75 28.97 13.44 -4.55
C ASN A 75 30.44 13.38 -5.01
N THR A 76 31.19 12.37 -4.57
CA THR A 76 32.59 12.19 -5.02
C THR A 76 32.66 12.11 -6.55
N LYS A 77 31.80 11.30 -7.19
CA LYS A 77 31.76 11.21 -8.66
C LYS A 77 31.43 12.53 -9.33
N LEU A 78 30.54 13.35 -8.76
CA LEU A 78 30.24 14.70 -9.28
C LEU A 78 31.46 15.62 -9.16
N PHE A 79 32.20 15.55 -8.04
CA PHE A 79 33.38 16.38 -7.84
C PHE A 79 34.60 15.95 -8.66
N GLU A 80 34.71 14.69 -9.04
CA GLU A 80 35.79 14.20 -9.91
C GLU A 80 35.54 14.53 -11.39
N ASN A 81 34.31 14.74 -11.81
CA ASN A 81 33.97 15.03 -13.21
C ASN A 81 34.08 16.51 -13.52
N GLN A 82 35.04 16.86 -14.39
CA GLN A 82 35.31 18.27 -14.78
C GLN A 82 34.16 18.90 -15.55
N GLN A 83 33.45 18.13 -16.38
CA GLN A 83 32.30 18.66 -17.15
C GLN A 83 31.16 19.04 -16.21
N VAL A 84 30.86 18.17 -15.23
CA VAL A 84 29.83 18.44 -14.21
C VAL A 84 30.20 19.67 -13.38
N LYS A 85 31.48 19.82 -13.01
CA LYS A 85 31.94 21.05 -12.31
C LYS A 85 31.68 22.30 -13.10
N ALA A 86 32.02 22.30 -14.39
CA ALA A 86 31.80 23.44 -15.27
C ALA A 86 30.31 23.80 -15.40
N GLU A 87 29.45 22.79 -15.55
CA GLU A 87 28.00 23.00 -15.59
C GLU A 87 27.46 23.56 -14.27
N LEU A 88 27.85 22.99 -13.14
CA LEU A 88 27.41 23.49 -11.83
C LEU A 88 27.85 24.93 -11.59
N GLN A 89 29.06 25.30 -12.00
CA GLN A 89 29.57 26.67 -11.91
C GLN A 89 28.74 27.65 -12.77
N GLN A 90 28.35 27.27 -14.00
CA GLN A 90 27.50 28.08 -14.85
C GLN A 90 26.14 28.37 -14.21
N TRP A 91 25.60 27.41 -13.46
CA TRP A 91 24.33 27.57 -12.73
C TRP A 91 24.50 28.19 -11.33
N GLY A 92 25.72 28.51 -10.91
CA GLY A 92 26.01 29.04 -9.58
C GLY A 92 25.70 28.02 -8.45
N LEU A 93 25.72 26.73 -8.76
CA LEU A 93 25.41 25.65 -7.81
C LEU A 93 26.69 25.05 -7.24
N GLN A 94 26.66 24.80 -5.93
CA GLN A 94 27.74 24.11 -5.22
C GLN A 94 27.15 23.09 -4.28
N PHE A 95 27.68 21.85 -4.31
CA PHE A 95 27.31 20.79 -3.37
C PHE A 95 28.30 20.75 -2.21
N SER A 96 27.78 20.61 -1.00
CA SER A 96 28.60 20.35 0.17
C SER A 96 29.00 18.87 0.22
N GLN A 97 30.24 18.59 0.59
CA GLN A 97 30.69 17.22 0.87
C GLN A 97 30.26 16.75 2.25
N VAL A 98 29.87 17.65 3.12
CA VAL A 98 29.48 17.38 4.49
C VAL A 98 27.95 17.43 4.59
N LEU A 99 27.38 16.46 5.31
CA LEU A 99 25.94 16.47 5.59
C LEU A 99 25.57 17.71 6.41
N CYS A 100 24.40 18.27 6.11
CA CYS A 100 23.84 19.37 6.88
C CYS A 100 23.57 18.91 8.32
N GLN A 101 24.13 19.64 9.27
CA GLN A 101 23.86 19.43 10.70
C GLN A 101 22.79 20.40 11.15
N VAL A 102 21.70 19.86 11.68
CA VAL A 102 20.59 20.67 12.21
C VAL A 102 20.41 20.36 13.70
N ARG A 103 20.06 21.38 14.46
CA ARG A 103 19.67 21.18 15.87
C ARG A 103 18.27 20.61 15.90
N GLY A 104 18.11 19.48 16.58
CA GLY A 104 16.82 18.84 16.84
C GLY A 104 16.64 18.65 18.35
N ARG A 105 15.41 18.29 18.73
CA ARG A 105 15.11 17.82 20.07
C ARG A 105 14.57 16.41 19.99
N VAL A 106 14.93 15.58 20.94
CA VAL A 106 14.35 14.27 21.15
C VAL A 106 13.20 14.44 22.13
N LEU A 107 11.99 14.09 21.73
CA LEU A 107 10.84 14.09 22.64
C LEU A 107 11.03 12.94 23.67
N PRO A 108 10.57 13.14 24.91
CA PRO A 108 10.54 12.04 25.87
C PRO A 108 9.64 10.90 25.35
N SER A 109 9.90 9.69 25.81
CA SER A 109 9.05 8.56 25.49
C SER A 109 7.66 8.74 26.09
N GLU A 110 6.64 8.40 25.31
CA GLU A 110 5.26 8.40 25.77
C GLU A 110 5.02 7.22 26.72
N VAL A 111 4.02 7.40 27.56
CA VAL A 111 3.49 6.36 28.43
C VAL A 111 2.19 5.85 27.82
N ILE A 112 2.11 4.54 27.59
CA ILE A 112 0.93 3.90 27.04
C ILE A 112 0.04 3.42 28.17
N THR A 113 -1.21 3.86 28.21
CA THR A 113 -2.21 3.40 29.16
C THR A 113 -3.27 2.56 28.46
N GLN A 114 -3.47 1.34 28.91
CA GLN A 114 -4.51 0.43 28.41
C GLN A 114 -5.16 -0.32 29.59
N GLY A 115 -6.46 -0.21 29.71
CA GLY A 115 -7.17 -0.68 30.91
C GLY A 115 -6.70 0.07 32.17
N SER A 116 -6.39 -0.67 33.20
CA SER A 116 -5.81 -0.15 34.45
C SER A 116 -4.27 -0.16 34.43
N HIS A 117 -3.65 -0.53 33.33
CA HIS A 117 -2.21 -0.73 33.22
C HIS A 117 -1.55 0.43 32.50
N THR A 118 -0.36 0.77 32.96
CA THR A 118 0.52 1.77 32.36
C THR A 118 1.82 1.10 31.94
N PHE A 119 2.22 1.32 30.70
CA PHE A 119 3.38 0.64 30.11
C PHE A 119 4.40 1.66 29.61
N THR A 120 5.66 1.31 29.76
CA THR A 120 6.76 1.91 29.00
C THR A 120 7.21 0.91 27.94
N TYR A 121 7.77 1.40 26.87
CA TYR A 121 8.28 0.59 25.77
C TYR A 121 9.71 0.97 25.39
N ASN A 122 10.38 0.09 24.63
CA ASN A 122 11.72 0.38 24.13
C ASN A 122 11.62 1.44 23.01
N THR A 123 12.04 2.66 23.30
CA THR A 123 11.99 3.79 22.37
C THR A 123 12.89 3.63 21.14
N SER A 124 13.95 2.83 21.22
CA SER A 124 14.85 2.59 20.08
C SER A 124 14.20 1.70 19.01
N GLU A 125 13.32 0.81 19.41
CA GLU A 125 12.56 -0.07 18.51
C GLU A 125 11.19 0.51 18.16
N ALA A 126 10.67 1.47 18.94
CA ALA A 126 9.34 2.04 18.83
C ALA A 126 8.23 0.97 18.72
N GLU A 127 8.40 -0.15 19.44
CA GLU A 127 7.54 -1.32 19.36
C GLU A 127 6.85 -1.57 20.71
N TRP A 128 5.52 -1.49 20.72
CA TRP A 128 4.69 -1.72 21.90
C TRP A 128 3.61 -2.80 21.73
N ALA A 129 3.47 -3.38 20.53
CA ALA A 129 2.40 -4.33 20.24
C ALA A 129 2.42 -5.54 21.18
N LYS A 130 3.60 -6.02 21.55
CA LYS A 130 3.75 -7.13 22.50
C LYS A 130 3.31 -6.76 23.92
N THR A 131 3.56 -5.50 24.31
CA THR A 131 3.27 -5.01 25.66
C THR A 131 1.77 -4.85 25.88
N VAL A 132 1.03 -4.38 24.88
CA VAL A 132 -0.43 -4.15 24.97
C VAL A 132 -1.26 -5.37 24.57
N LYS A 133 -0.60 -6.41 24.06
CA LYS A 133 -1.28 -7.65 23.69
C LYS A 133 -1.99 -8.27 24.90
N ASP A 134 -3.22 -8.71 24.68
CA ASP A 134 -4.04 -9.39 25.69
C ASP A 134 -4.43 -8.53 26.92
N VAL A 135 -4.21 -7.23 26.87
CA VAL A 135 -4.65 -6.31 27.91
C VAL A 135 -5.99 -5.67 27.53
N ALA A 136 -6.93 -5.66 28.46
CA ALA A 136 -8.25 -5.07 28.24
C ALA A 136 -8.15 -3.58 27.88
N VAL A 137 -8.99 -3.11 26.95
CA VAL A 137 -9.06 -1.69 26.57
C VAL A 137 -9.78 -0.87 27.65
N ASN A 138 -9.48 0.43 27.75
CA ASN A 138 -10.05 1.31 28.77
C ASN A 138 -11.56 1.50 28.63
N ALA A 139 -12.02 1.81 27.42
CA ALA A 139 -13.41 2.10 27.13
C ALA A 139 -13.77 1.55 25.76
N GLY A 140 -13.97 0.23 25.69
CA GLY A 140 -14.40 -0.43 24.46
C GLY A 140 -15.90 -0.22 24.23
N GLN A 141 -16.26 0.30 23.06
CA GLN A 141 -17.65 0.33 22.62
C GLN A 141 -18.11 -1.10 22.28
N LYS A 142 -19.34 -1.42 22.70
CA LYS A 142 -19.95 -2.70 22.32
C LYS A 142 -20.32 -2.67 20.84
N LEU A 143 -19.83 -3.62 20.06
CA LEU A 143 -20.17 -3.78 18.66
C LEU A 143 -21.21 -4.91 18.50
N THR A 144 -22.49 -4.56 18.62
CA THR A 144 -23.60 -5.51 18.67
C THR A 144 -24.48 -5.51 17.42
N ASN A 145 -24.41 -4.47 16.60
CA ASN A 145 -25.18 -4.32 15.37
C ASN A 145 -24.28 -3.80 14.26
N TRP A 146 -23.61 -4.68 13.58
CA TRP A 146 -22.69 -4.32 12.50
C TRP A 146 -22.86 -5.22 11.28
N LEU A 147 -22.34 -4.78 10.15
CA LEU A 147 -22.52 -5.41 8.86
C LEU A 147 -21.17 -5.86 8.30
N LEU A 148 -21.10 -7.11 7.85
CA LEU A 148 -19.98 -7.66 7.09
C LEU A 148 -20.43 -7.93 5.66
N VAL A 149 -19.78 -7.30 4.69
CA VAL A 149 -20.05 -7.46 3.25
C VAL A 149 -18.82 -8.04 2.57
N TYR A 150 -19.00 -9.11 1.82
CA TYR A 150 -17.91 -9.72 1.08
C TYR A 150 -18.39 -10.39 -0.21
N PRO A 151 -17.55 -10.51 -1.26
CA PRO A 151 -17.89 -11.29 -2.45
C PRO A 151 -17.83 -12.79 -2.15
N VAL A 152 -18.72 -13.57 -2.74
CA VAL A 152 -18.84 -15.04 -2.50
C VAL A 152 -17.47 -15.75 -2.57
N LYS A 153 -16.59 -15.34 -3.47
CA LYS A 153 -15.25 -15.92 -3.65
C LYS A 153 -14.30 -15.71 -2.46
N LEU A 154 -14.60 -14.76 -1.55
CA LEU A 154 -13.80 -14.45 -0.37
C LEU A 154 -14.49 -14.90 0.94
N LYS A 155 -15.30 -15.94 0.85
CA LYS A 155 -15.97 -16.50 2.04
C LYS A 155 -14.99 -16.97 3.09
N LYS A 156 -13.91 -17.63 2.67
CA LYS A 156 -12.87 -18.12 3.58
C LYS A 156 -12.22 -16.98 4.36
N GLU A 157 -11.85 -15.90 3.67
CA GLU A 157 -11.27 -14.70 4.28
C GLU A 157 -12.23 -14.03 5.27
N ALA A 158 -13.53 -14.06 4.98
CA ALA A 158 -14.56 -13.57 5.90
C ALA A 158 -14.67 -14.44 7.15
N ASP A 159 -14.67 -15.75 7.00
CA ASP A 159 -14.70 -16.69 8.12
C ASP A 159 -13.44 -16.57 9.00
N ASP A 160 -12.26 -16.46 8.39
CA ASP A 160 -10.98 -16.25 9.08
C ASP A 160 -10.97 -14.92 9.86
N LEU A 161 -11.52 -13.85 9.28
CA LEU A 161 -11.68 -12.55 9.95
C LEU A 161 -12.58 -12.68 11.19
N LEU A 162 -13.73 -13.36 11.08
CA LEU A 162 -14.65 -13.53 12.20
C LEU A 162 -14.03 -14.35 13.33
N LEU A 163 -13.30 -15.40 13.00
CA LEU A 163 -12.54 -16.20 13.98
C LEU A 163 -11.48 -15.33 14.69
N GLY A 164 -10.72 -14.54 13.91
CA GLY A 164 -9.72 -13.62 14.45
C GLY A 164 -10.34 -12.57 15.37
N LEU A 165 -11.42 -11.93 14.97
CA LEU A 165 -12.16 -10.96 15.77
C LEU A 165 -12.69 -11.58 17.08
N THR A 166 -13.23 -12.79 17.01
CA THR A 166 -13.72 -13.50 18.22
C THR A 166 -12.59 -13.78 19.20
N LYS A 167 -11.41 -14.15 18.70
CA LYS A 167 -10.24 -14.40 19.55
C LYS A 167 -9.73 -13.11 20.19
N VAL A 168 -9.57 -12.05 19.42
CA VAL A 168 -9.06 -10.76 19.89
C VAL A 168 -10.05 -10.07 20.82
N SER A 169 -11.35 -10.15 20.54
CA SER A 169 -12.37 -9.53 21.39
C SER A 169 -12.38 -10.09 22.81
N ARG A 170 -12.10 -11.39 22.96
CA ARG A 170 -11.99 -12.02 24.28
C ARG A 170 -10.78 -11.50 25.06
N SER A 171 -9.61 -11.44 24.44
CA SER A 171 -8.40 -10.94 25.12
C SER A 171 -8.50 -9.47 25.47
N LEU A 172 -9.08 -8.66 24.60
CA LEU A 172 -9.27 -7.21 24.84
C LEU A 172 -10.51 -6.89 25.70
N ARG A 173 -11.30 -7.89 26.10
CA ARG A 173 -12.59 -7.75 26.81
C ARG A 173 -13.57 -6.84 26.08
N LEU A 174 -13.61 -6.92 24.76
CA LEU A 174 -14.55 -6.20 23.91
C LEU A 174 -15.77 -7.09 23.64
N LEU A 175 -16.96 -6.53 23.77
CA LEU A 175 -18.16 -7.24 23.35
C LEU A 175 -18.39 -6.99 21.85
N ILE A 176 -18.05 -8.00 21.05
CA ILE A 176 -18.31 -8.02 19.60
C ILE A 176 -19.24 -9.22 19.34
N THR A 177 -20.45 -8.96 18.84
CA THR A 177 -21.38 -10.00 18.45
C THR A 177 -21.20 -10.39 16.98
N GLN A 178 -21.86 -11.46 16.55
CA GLN A 178 -21.88 -11.83 15.14
C GLN A 178 -22.48 -10.70 14.28
N PRO A 179 -21.88 -10.38 13.12
CA PRO A 179 -22.41 -9.37 12.22
C PRO A 179 -23.67 -9.84 11.48
N LYS A 180 -24.39 -8.90 10.90
CA LYS A 180 -25.23 -9.20 9.75
C LYS A 180 -24.29 -9.48 8.58
N ILE A 181 -24.49 -10.59 7.88
CA ILE A 181 -23.63 -11.04 6.79
C ILE A 181 -24.36 -10.88 5.48
N GLU A 182 -23.71 -10.20 4.54
CA GLU A 182 -24.21 -10.02 3.18
C GLU A 182 -23.15 -10.42 2.15
N CYS A 183 -23.55 -11.24 1.18
CA CYS A 183 -22.70 -11.69 0.10
C CYS A 183 -23.00 -10.91 -1.18
N VAL A 184 -21.94 -10.49 -1.87
CA VAL A 184 -22.00 -9.86 -3.18
C VAL A 184 -21.63 -10.89 -4.25
N HIS A 185 -22.51 -11.13 -5.20
CA HIS A 185 -22.28 -12.11 -6.27
C HIS A 185 -21.43 -11.56 -7.40
N GLU A 186 -21.71 -10.33 -7.81
CA GLU A 186 -20.95 -9.62 -8.82
C GLU A 186 -19.98 -8.64 -8.14
N ASP A 187 -18.72 -8.67 -8.58
CA ASP A 187 -17.68 -7.79 -8.04
C ASP A 187 -17.77 -6.36 -8.62
N LEU A 188 -18.99 -5.78 -8.55
CA LEU A 188 -19.30 -4.44 -9.01
C LEU A 188 -19.52 -3.49 -7.83
N THR A 189 -18.98 -2.29 -7.94
CA THR A 189 -19.15 -1.24 -6.90
C THR A 189 -20.61 -0.98 -6.56
N GLN A 190 -21.49 -1.02 -7.56
CA GLN A 190 -22.92 -0.78 -7.39
C GLN A 190 -23.62 -1.86 -6.54
N GLU A 191 -23.18 -3.11 -6.63
CA GLU A 191 -23.68 -4.20 -5.81
C GLU A 191 -23.42 -3.95 -4.31
N TYR A 192 -22.19 -3.58 -3.98
CA TYR A 192 -21.87 -3.21 -2.61
C TYR A 192 -22.72 -2.05 -2.10
N VAL A 193 -22.91 -1.00 -2.90
CA VAL A 193 -23.74 0.15 -2.52
C VAL A 193 -25.21 -0.25 -2.34
N ARG A 194 -25.75 -1.13 -3.18
CA ARG A 194 -27.12 -1.66 -3.03
C ARG A 194 -27.30 -2.45 -1.73
N VAL A 195 -26.31 -3.26 -1.40
CA VAL A 195 -26.30 -4.02 -0.13
C VAL A 195 -26.29 -3.06 1.06
N LEU A 196 -25.39 -2.07 1.04
CA LEU A 196 -25.29 -1.07 2.09
C LEU A 196 -26.59 -0.28 2.28
N ALA A 197 -27.29 0.05 1.18
CA ALA A 197 -28.54 0.78 1.21
C ALA A 197 -29.69 0.06 1.94
N ARG A 198 -29.62 -1.27 2.06
CA ARG A 198 -30.62 -2.08 2.77
C ARG A 198 -30.41 -2.10 4.29
N HIS A 199 -29.24 -1.67 4.77
CA HIS A 199 -28.84 -1.81 6.17
C HIS A 199 -28.59 -0.45 6.81
N GLY A 200 -29.68 0.27 7.13
CA GLY A 200 -29.59 1.47 7.96
C GLY A 200 -29.38 1.15 9.44
N GLY A 201 -28.85 2.11 10.20
CA GLY A 201 -28.76 2.06 11.65
C GLY A 201 -27.77 1.05 12.24
N VAL A 202 -26.81 0.57 11.44
CA VAL A 202 -25.71 -0.27 11.93
C VAL A 202 -24.62 0.61 12.59
N GLN A 203 -23.89 0.04 13.55
CA GLN A 203 -22.81 0.72 14.26
C GLN A 203 -21.54 0.83 13.42
N ALA A 204 -21.27 -0.17 12.59
CA ALA A 204 -20.09 -0.22 11.73
C ALA A 204 -20.35 -1.11 10.52
N VAL A 205 -19.58 -0.88 9.46
CA VAL A 205 -19.57 -1.68 8.24
C VAL A 205 -18.15 -2.18 7.98
N VAL A 206 -18.00 -3.46 7.69
CA VAL A 206 -16.76 -4.05 7.21
C VAL A 206 -16.99 -4.61 5.82
N CYS A 207 -16.18 -4.16 4.84
CA CYS A 207 -16.24 -4.64 3.47
C CYS A 207 -14.94 -5.34 3.09
N ILE A 208 -15.00 -6.63 2.81
CA ILE A 208 -13.85 -7.34 2.25
C ILE A 208 -13.84 -7.14 0.74
N LEU A 209 -12.73 -6.62 0.22
CA LEU A 209 -12.58 -6.29 -1.20
C LEU A 209 -11.55 -7.21 -1.85
N PRO A 210 -11.78 -7.70 -3.08
CA PRO A 210 -10.88 -8.64 -3.74
C PRO A 210 -9.63 -8.00 -4.33
N ASN A 211 -9.57 -6.67 -4.38
CA ASN A 211 -8.46 -5.91 -4.94
C ASN A 211 -8.46 -4.47 -4.44
N ASN A 212 -7.33 -3.77 -4.66
CA ASN A 212 -7.08 -2.39 -4.22
C ASN A 212 -7.61 -1.33 -5.21
N ARG A 213 -8.78 -1.50 -5.78
CA ARG A 213 -9.38 -0.51 -6.68
C ARG A 213 -9.80 0.74 -5.90
N LEU A 214 -9.12 1.85 -6.18
CA LEU A 214 -9.37 3.14 -5.52
C LEU A 214 -10.77 3.69 -5.79
N ASP A 215 -11.30 3.52 -7.01
CA ASP A 215 -12.63 3.96 -7.37
C ASP A 215 -13.73 3.29 -6.53
N ARG A 216 -13.61 1.98 -6.29
CA ARG A 216 -14.50 1.23 -5.42
C ARG A 216 -14.37 1.67 -3.97
N TYR A 217 -13.15 1.72 -3.46
CA TYR A 217 -12.88 2.16 -2.10
C TYR A 217 -13.48 3.55 -1.84
N ALA A 218 -13.23 4.51 -2.74
CA ALA A 218 -13.74 5.87 -2.63
C ALA A 218 -15.28 5.91 -2.65
N ALA A 219 -15.93 5.13 -3.52
CA ALA A 219 -17.39 5.05 -3.59
C ALA A 219 -18.00 4.49 -2.30
N LEU A 220 -17.39 3.41 -1.74
CA LEU A 220 -17.86 2.81 -0.48
C LEU A 220 -17.65 3.76 0.68
N LYS A 221 -16.47 4.38 0.80
CA LYS A 221 -16.20 5.37 1.85
C LYS A 221 -17.13 6.57 1.76
N LYS A 222 -17.37 7.09 0.55
CA LYS A 222 -18.35 8.17 0.36
C LYS A 222 -19.75 7.75 0.82
N TYR A 223 -20.19 6.55 0.45
CA TYR A 223 -21.52 6.06 0.82
C TYR A 223 -21.64 5.86 2.33
N THR A 224 -20.71 5.18 2.96
CA THR A 224 -20.77 4.89 4.40
C THR A 224 -20.57 6.13 5.25
N SER A 225 -19.62 7.00 4.92
CA SER A 225 -19.28 8.17 5.74
C SER A 225 -20.24 9.36 5.52
N VAL A 226 -20.72 9.59 4.28
CA VAL A 226 -21.52 10.76 3.95
C VAL A 226 -23.02 10.45 3.96
N ILE A 227 -23.43 9.30 3.40
CA ILE A 227 -24.86 8.97 3.25
C ILE A 227 -25.37 8.21 4.48
N MET A 228 -24.63 7.20 4.93
CA MET A 228 -25.02 6.42 6.11
C MET A 228 -24.59 7.05 7.44
N GLY A 229 -23.53 7.86 7.44
CA GLY A 229 -22.93 8.40 8.66
C GLY A 229 -22.32 7.32 9.57
N VAL A 230 -21.82 6.22 9.00
CA VAL A 230 -21.36 5.02 9.74
C VAL A 230 -19.88 4.77 9.45
N PRO A 231 -19.06 4.46 10.48
CA PRO A 231 -17.67 4.08 10.26
C PRO A 231 -17.58 2.78 9.44
N SER A 232 -16.63 2.75 8.51
CA SER A 232 -16.39 1.59 7.65
C SER A 232 -14.91 1.24 7.55
N GLN A 233 -14.64 -0.05 7.42
CA GLN A 233 -13.32 -0.60 7.19
C GLN A 233 -13.32 -1.50 5.95
#